data_f7dfdc767259175ed0078493bda2b472
#
_entry.id   f7dfdc767259175ed0078493bda2b472
#
_cell.length_a   1.000
_cell.length_b   1.000
_cell.length_c   1.000
_cell.angle_alpha   90.00
_cell.angle_beta   90.00
_cell.angle_gamma   90.00
#
_symmetry.space_group_name_H-M   'P 1'
#
loop_
_entity.id
_entity.type
_entity.pdbx_description
1 polymer ?
#
loop_
_entity_poly.entity_id
_entity_poly.type
_entity_poly.pdbx_seq_one_letter_code
_entity_poly.pdbx_strand_id
1 'polypeptide(L)'
;MRHARTGKKLGRDSAHRKALYSNLAGALIEHGRIKTTVTKAKAVRPMAEQMITLGRRGDLHARRQATAFLRSRDVVHKLFAEVAPLFKDRPGGYTRIVKLGPRPGDSAEMAYLELVDEEFVAKEREARTPVADTSEPEEAPAEAEEVPETVEEAPEPSAEAEPAADEEASDTEVSDTDEQR
;
A
#
# COMPACT_ATOMS: atom_id res chain seq x y z
N MET A 1 -20.30 -0.27 8.76
CA MET A 1 -19.29 0.16 7.75
C MET A 1 -18.22 -0.91 7.57
N ARG A 2 -17.66 -1.08 6.36
CA ARG A 2 -16.56 -2.02 6.09
C ARG A 2 -15.24 -1.28 6.12
N HIS A 3 -14.61 -1.14 7.27
CA HIS A 3 -13.31 -0.51 7.44
C HIS A 3 -12.17 -1.41 6.93
N ALA A 4 -11.04 -0.83 6.52
CA ALA A 4 -9.81 -1.49 6.08
C ALA A 4 -9.94 -2.44 4.86
N ARG A 5 -11.01 -2.39 4.08
CA ARG A 5 -11.18 -3.18 2.84
C ARG A 5 -10.98 -2.29 1.60
N THR A 6 -9.76 -1.78 1.44
CA THR A 6 -9.35 -1.06 0.23
C THR A 6 -8.85 -2.03 -0.83
N GLY A 7 -9.01 -1.67 -2.09
CA GLY A 7 -8.50 -2.42 -3.21
C GLY A 7 -9.55 -3.17 -4.01
N LYS A 8 -9.23 -3.39 -5.27
CA LYS A 8 -10.11 -4.07 -6.23
C LYS A 8 -9.93 -5.57 -6.15
N LYS A 9 -11.02 -6.31 -5.99
CA LYS A 9 -10.99 -7.79 -5.93
C LYS A 9 -10.58 -8.43 -7.25
N LEU A 10 -10.84 -7.81 -8.40
CA LEU A 10 -10.53 -8.29 -9.76
C LEU A 10 -11.10 -9.69 -10.06
N GLY A 11 -12.20 -10.09 -9.41
CA GLY A 11 -12.78 -11.41 -9.56
C GLY A 11 -11.87 -12.57 -9.11
N ARG A 12 -10.92 -12.31 -8.18
CA ARG A 12 -9.91 -13.26 -7.73
C ARG A 12 -9.82 -13.35 -6.22
N ASP A 13 -9.44 -14.49 -5.70
CA ASP A 13 -9.07 -14.69 -4.30
C ASP A 13 -7.78 -13.93 -3.93
N SER A 14 -7.40 -13.91 -2.67
CA SER A 14 -6.25 -13.13 -2.19
C SER A 14 -4.91 -13.65 -2.73
N ALA A 15 -4.73 -14.96 -2.78
CA ALA A 15 -3.51 -15.59 -3.25
C ALA A 15 -3.30 -15.34 -4.75
N HIS A 16 -4.35 -15.53 -5.55
CA HIS A 16 -4.31 -15.29 -6.99
C HIS A 16 -4.08 -13.81 -7.32
N ARG A 17 -4.66 -12.84 -6.52
CA ARG A 17 -4.34 -11.42 -6.69
C ARG A 17 -2.88 -11.11 -6.41
N LYS A 18 -2.31 -11.68 -5.33
CA LYS A 18 -0.90 -11.50 -5.01
C LYS A 18 0.00 -12.00 -6.13
N ALA A 19 -0.28 -13.16 -6.69
CA ALA A 19 0.44 -13.71 -7.85
C ALA A 19 0.29 -12.83 -9.09
N LEU A 20 -0.92 -12.34 -9.39
CA LEU A 20 -1.16 -11.41 -10.49
C LEU A 20 -0.32 -10.13 -10.36
N TYR A 21 -0.28 -9.53 -9.17
CA TYR A 21 0.49 -8.30 -8.94
C TYR A 21 1.99 -8.54 -9.05
N SER A 22 2.48 -9.66 -8.52
CA SER A 22 3.87 -10.07 -8.65
C SER A 22 4.28 -10.22 -10.12
N ASN A 23 3.49 -10.95 -10.90
CA ASN A 23 3.79 -11.19 -12.32
C ASN A 23 3.74 -9.89 -13.14
N LEU A 24 2.74 -9.02 -12.94
CA LEU A 24 2.64 -7.76 -13.67
C LEU A 24 3.73 -6.76 -13.26
N ALA A 25 4.11 -6.71 -11.99
CA ALA A 25 5.21 -5.88 -11.52
C ALA A 25 6.55 -6.41 -12.06
N GLY A 26 6.74 -7.73 -12.06
CA GLY A 26 7.92 -8.36 -12.67
C GLY A 26 8.04 -8.05 -14.14
N ALA A 27 6.99 -8.24 -14.93
CA ALA A 27 6.95 -7.91 -16.34
C ALA A 27 7.20 -6.41 -16.61
N LEU A 28 6.72 -5.52 -15.75
CA LEU A 28 7.00 -4.08 -15.87
C LEU A 28 8.49 -3.77 -15.69
N ILE A 29 9.14 -4.40 -14.70
CA ILE A 29 10.59 -4.22 -14.45
C ILE A 29 11.40 -4.80 -15.61
N GLU A 30 10.97 -5.94 -16.15
CA GLU A 30 11.67 -6.63 -17.24
C GLU A 30 11.59 -5.88 -18.57
N HIS A 31 10.41 -5.39 -18.93
CA HIS A 31 10.14 -4.80 -20.24
C HIS A 31 10.03 -3.26 -20.23
N GLY A 32 10.03 -2.61 -19.06
CA GLY A 32 9.84 -1.16 -18.94
C GLY A 32 8.40 -0.67 -19.20
N ARG A 33 7.64 -1.39 -20.06
CA ARG A 33 6.25 -1.07 -20.44
C ARG A 33 5.43 -2.35 -20.61
N ILE A 34 4.20 -2.34 -20.08
CA ILE A 34 3.24 -3.44 -20.25
C ILE A 34 1.88 -2.92 -20.71
N LYS A 35 1.20 -3.68 -21.59
CA LYS A 35 -0.17 -3.41 -22.02
C LYS A 35 -1.14 -4.25 -21.18
N THR A 36 -2.09 -3.57 -20.50
CA THR A 36 -3.07 -4.26 -19.65
C THR A 36 -4.36 -3.44 -19.54
N THR A 37 -5.36 -3.93 -18.81
CA THR A 37 -6.57 -3.13 -18.56
C THR A 37 -6.30 -2.03 -17.55
N VAL A 38 -6.97 -0.87 -17.69
CA VAL A 38 -6.86 0.30 -16.78
C VAL A 38 -7.04 -0.10 -15.33
N THR A 39 -7.99 -1.01 -15.05
CA THR A 39 -8.28 -1.50 -13.70
C THR A 39 -7.10 -2.26 -13.10
N LYS A 40 -6.44 -3.14 -13.88
CA LYS A 40 -5.26 -3.88 -13.44
C LYS A 40 -4.05 -2.95 -13.29
N ALA A 41 -3.82 -2.04 -14.25
CA ALA A 41 -2.75 -1.04 -14.18
C ALA A 41 -2.84 -0.22 -12.89
N LYS A 42 -4.03 0.34 -12.58
CA LYS A 42 -4.26 1.09 -11.33
C LYS A 42 -4.04 0.27 -10.07
N ALA A 43 -4.35 -1.02 -10.09
CA ALA A 43 -4.19 -1.91 -8.94
C ALA A 43 -2.73 -2.35 -8.71
N VAL A 44 -1.95 -2.51 -9.78
CA VAL A 44 -0.54 -2.94 -9.72
C VAL A 44 0.40 -1.77 -9.44
N ARG A 45 0.07 -0.57 -9.90
CA ARG A 45 0.89 0.64 -9.76
C ARG A 45 1.52 0.81 -8.36
N PRO A 46 0.79 0.79 -7.24
CA PRO A 46 1.39 0.97 -5.92
C PRO A 46 2.39 -0.12 -5.55
N MET A 47 2.14 -1.37 -5.99
CA MET A 47 3.07 -2.49 -5.74
C MET A 47 4.37 -2.32 -6.53
N ALA A 48 4.27 -1.94 -7.80
CA ALA A 48 5.44 -1.66 -8.64
C ALA A 48 6.27 -0.50 -8.08
N GLU A 49 5.64 0.60 -7.69
CA GLU A 49 6.31 1.75 -7.08
C GLU A 49 6.99 1.38 -5.74
N GLN A 50 6.37 0.50 -4.95
CA GLN A 50 6.98 -0.02 -3.73
C GLN A 50 8.25 -0.83 -4.03
N MET A 51 8.25 -1.65 -5.08
CA MET A 51 9.46 -2.41 -5.49
C MET A 51 10.59 -1.48 -5.91
N ILE A 52 10.29 -0.43 -6.67
CA ILE A 52 11.29 0.58 -7.05
C ILE A 52 11.83 1.32 -5.82
N THR A 53 10.99 1.66 -4.86
CA THR A 53 11.41 2.27 -3.59
C THR A 53 12.36 1.35 -2.81
N LEU A 54 12.08 0.03 -2.77
CA LEU A 54 12.99 -0.95 -2.17
C LEU A 54 14.31 -1.02 -2.94
N GLY A 55 14.26 -0.96 -4.28
CA GLY A 55 15.44 -0.89 -5.14
C GLY A 55 16.35 0.29 -4.77
N ARG A 56 15.77 1.48 -4.61
CA ARG A 56 16.48 2.71 -4.22
C ARG A 56 17.16 2.62 -2.84
N ARG A 57 16.55 1.91 -1.89
CA ARG A 57 17.16 1.68 -0.57
C ARG A 57 18.43 0.84 -0.65
N GLY A 58 18.47 -0.15 -1.53
CA GLY A 58 19.66 -0.94 -1.86
C GLY A 58 20.14 -1.92 -0.78
N ASP A 59 19.56 -1.90 0.42
CA ASP A 59 19.98 -2.72 1.55
C ASP A 59 19.62 -4.22 1.37
N LEU A 60 20.26 -5.09 2.13
CA LEU A 60 20.02 -6.53 2.07
C LEU A 60 18.58 -6.88 2.43
N HIS A 61 17.99 -6.14 3.38
CA HIS A 61 16.61 -6.34 3.79
C HIS A 61 15.64 -6.03 2.64
N ALA A 62 15.84 -4.90 1.93
CA ALA A 62 15.05 -4.54 0.77
C ALA A 62 15.16 -5.59 -0.35
N ARG A 63 16.37 -6.14 -0.60
CA ARG A 63 16.57 -7.23 -1.57
C ARG A 63 15.77 -8.48 -1.19
N ARG A 64 15.78 -8.88 0.09
CA ARG A 64 15.00 -10.03 0.57
C ARG A 64 13.49 -9.81 0.40
N GLN A 65 13.00 -8.60 0.70
CA GLN A 65 11.59 -8.24 0.50
C GLN A 65 11.19 -8.26 -0.99
N ALA A 66 12.02 -7.68 -1.87
CA ALA A 66 11.79 -7.70 -3.31
C ALA A 66 11.76 -9.13 -3.87
N THR A 67 12.69 -9.98 -3.44
CA THR A 67 12.75 -11.40 -3.85
C THR A 67 11.51 -12.17 -3.37
N ALA A 68 11.04 -11.93 -2.17
CA ALA A 68 9.83 -12.57 -1.63
C ALA A 68 8.57 -12.19 -2.40
N PHE A 69 8.54 -10.98 -2.97
CA PHE A 69 7.40 -10.51 -3.77
C PHE A 69 7.52 -10.92 -5.24
N LEU A 70 8.64 -10.61 -5.91
CA LEU A 70 8.84 -10.82 -7.35
C LEU A 70 9.12 -12.29 -7.71
N ARG A 71 9.66 -13.10 -6.78
CA ARG A 71 9.97 -14.52 -6.91
C ARG A 71 11.00 -14.90 -7.98
N SER A 72 11.39 -14.00 -8.88
CA SER A 72 12.43 -14.18 -9.87
C SER A 72 13.69 -13.44 -9.44
N ARG A 73 14.85 -14.13 -9.44
CA ARG A 73 16.15 -13.54 -9.09
C ARG A 73 16.63 -12.57 -10.18
N ASP A 74 16.38 -12.90 -11.45
CA ASP A 74 16.83 -12.09 -12.58
C ASP A 74 16.11 -10.74 -12.60
N VAL A 75 14.79 -10.74 -12.38
CA VAL A 75 13.99 -9.50 -12.26
C VAL A 75 14.44 -8.66 -11.07
N VAL A 76 14.76 -9.30 -9.95
CA VAL A 76 15.30 -8.58 -8.78
C VAL A 76 16.67 -8.00 -9.09
N HIS A 77 17.55 -8.76 -9.74
CA HIS A 77 18.85 -8.23 -10.19
C HIS A 77 18.67 -7.01 -11.08
N LYS A 78 17.83 -7.09 -12.11
CA LYS A 78 17.51 -5.98 -13.01
C LYS A 78 16.95 -4.76 -12.26
N LEU A 79 16.05 -4.98 -11.29
CA LEU A 79 15.51 -3.91 -10.46
C LEU A 79 16.60 -3.10 -9.74
N PHE A 80 17.57 -3.79 -9.12
CA PHE A 80 18.62 -3.13 -8.34
C PHE A 80 19.79 -2.60 -9.18
N ALA A 81 20.09 -3.27 -10.30
CA ALA A 81 21.22 -2.90 -11.14
C ALA A 81 20.88 -1.81 -12.17
N GLU A 82 19.70 -1.87 -12.77
CA GLU A 82 19.32 -1.02 -13.89
C GLU A 82 18.22 -0.02 -13.52
N VAL A 83 17.08 -0.50 -12.96
CA VAL A 83 15.91 0.34 -12.75
C VAL A 83 16.08 1.30 -11.57
N ALA A 84 16.59 0.83 -10.44
CA ALA A 84 16.72 1.66 -9.25
C ALA A 84 17.63 2.88 -9.42
N PRO A 85 18.77 2.81 -10.12
CA PRO A 85 19.62 3.98 -10.39
C PRO A 85 18.91 5.08 -11.18
N LEU A 86 18.03 4.73 -12.14
CA LEU A 86 17.28 5.70 -12.95
C LEU A 86 16.37 6.61 -12.09
N PHE A 87 15.90 6.10 -10.96
CA PHE A 87 14.97 6.81 -10.10
C PHE A 87 15.60 7.37 -8.82
N LYS A 88 16.93 7.42 -8.73
CA LYS A 88 17.65 7.82 -7.52
C LYS A 88 17.19 9.18 -6.99
N ASP A 89 17.02 10.15 -7.85
CA ASP A 89 16.73 11.53 -7.51
C ASP A 89 15.22 11.86 -7.51
N ARG A 90 14.40 10.93 -8.02
CA ARG A 90 12.95 11.13 -8.10
C ARG A 90 12.27 10.74 -6.75
N PRO A 91 11.53 11.64 -6.09
CA PRO A 91 10.90 11.36 -4.78
C PRO A 91 9.73 10.38 -4.86
N GLY A 92 9.13 10.18 -6.07
CA GLY A 92 8.01 9.28 -6.31
C GLY A 92 7.45 9.41 -7.71
N GLY A 93 6.34 8.68 -8.00
CA GLY A 93 5.71 8.72 -9.32
C GLY A 93 6.58 8.09 -10.40
N TYR A 94 7.11 6.90 -10.13
CA TYR A 94 8.01 6.16 -11.03
C TYR A 94 7.30 5.57 -12.24
N THR A 95 5.95 5.53 -12.20
CA THR A 95 5.15 4.88 -13.25
C THR A 95 4.10 5.82 -13.81
N ARG A 96 3.81 5.66 -15.11
CA ARG A 96 2.78 6.40 -15.84
C ARG A 96 1.76 5.42 -16.43
N ILE A 97 0.48 5.80 -16.43
CA ILE A 97 -0.59 5.04 -17.08
C ILE A 97 -1.11 5.84 -18.27
N VAL A 98 -0.92 5.32 -19.48
CA VAL A 98 -1.40 5.91 -20.74
C VAL A 98 -2.60 5.11 -21.22
N LYS A 99 -3.76 5.73 -21.33
CA LYS A 99 -4.99 5.07 -21.81
C LYS A 99 -4.93 4.86 -23.32
N LEU A 100 -5.38 3.68 -23.79
CA LEU A 100 -5.39 3.30 -25.20
C LEU A 100 -6.79 3.27 -25.82
N GLY A 101 -7.84 3.29 -24.97
CA GLY A 101 -9.21 3.07 -25.40
C GLY A 101 -9.72 1.64 -25.19
N PRO A 102 -10.93 1.34 -25.66
CA PRO A 102 -11.56 0.03 -25.47
C PRO A 102 -10.93 -1.04 -26.36
N ARG A 103 -10.90 -2.27 -25.84
CA ARG A 103 -10.46 -3.46 -26.60
C ARG A 103 -11.60 -3.95 -27.50
N PRO A 104 -11.31 -4.32 -28.77
CA PRO A 104 -12.31 -4.97 -29.64
C PRO A 104 -12.81 -6.27 -28.99
N GLY A 105 -14.10 -6.50 -29.06
CA GLY A 105 -14.78 -7.68 -28.54
C GLY A 105 -15.48 -7.48 -27.20
N ASP A 106 -14.76 -7.10 -26.14
CA ASP A 106 -15.33 -6.96 -24.80
C ASP A 106 -15.38 -5.51 -24.27
N SER A 107 -14.99 -4.53 -25.10
CA SER A 107 -14.95 -3.10 -24.76
C SER A 107 -14.19 -2.78 -23.46
N ALA A 108 -13.30 -3.67 -23.00
CA ALA A 108 -12.49 -3.43 -21.82
C ALA A 108 -11.50 -2.28 -22.05
N GLU A 109 -11.50 -1.27 -21.17
CA GLU A 109 -10.55 -0.16 -21.25
C GLU A 109 -9.10 -0.65 -21.07
N MET A 110 -8.27 -0.42 -22.07
CA MET A 110 -6.86 -0.78 -22.08
C MET A 110 -5.96 0.42 -21.74
N ALA A 111 -4.81 0.12 -21.16
CA ALA A 111 -3.76 1.10 -20.90
C ALA A 111 -2.38 0.48 -21.00
N TYR A 112 -1.41 1.32 -21.30
CA TYR A 112 -0.01 1.05 -20.98
C TYR A 112 0.27 1.47 -19.54
N LEU A 113 0.97 0.61 -18.81
CA LEU A 113 1.67 0.96 -17.60
C LEU A 113 3.17 0.95 -17.95
N GLU A 114 3.84 2.07 -17.75
CA GLU A 114 5.22 2.28 -18.14
C GLU A 114 6.04 2.92 -17.03
N LEU A 115 7.35 2.67 -17.03
CA LEU A 115 8.31 3.39 -16.21
C LEU A 115 8.54 4.77 -16.83
N VAL A 116 8.75 5.79 -16.00
CA VAL A 116 9.01 7.16 -16.45
C VAL A 116 10.51 7.35 -16.56
N ASP A 117 11.03 7.23 -17.77
CA ASP A 117 12.48 7.36 -18.06
C ASP A 117 12.95 8.83 -18.14
N GLU A 118 12.02 9.81 -18.03
CA GLU A 118 12.33 11.23 -18.07
C GLU A 118 13.12 11.66 -16.82
N GLU A 119 14.18 12.45 -17.02
CA GLU A 119 14.91 13.06 -15.92
C GLU A 119 13.97 13.90 -15.04
N PHE A 120 14.12 13.76 -13.74
CA PHE A 120 13.31 14.50 -12.78
C PHE A 120 13.86 15.93 -12.65
N VAL A 121 13.22 16.87 -13.35
CA VAL A 121 13.42 18.31 -13.07
C VAL A 121 12.49 18.67 -11.91
N ALA A 122 13.08 18.94 -10.73
CA ALA A 122 12.35 19.42 -9.58
C ALA A 122 11.71 20.78 -9.94
N LYS A 123 10.39 20.80 -10.17
CA LYS A 123 9.67 22.06 -10.27
C LYS A 123 9.68 22.67 -8.87
N GLU A 124 10.45 23.74 -8.69
CA GLU A 124 10.39 24.55 -7.49
C GLU A 124 8.93 24.93 -7.25
N ARG A 125 8.36 24.41 -6.18
CA ARG A 125 7.05 24.85 -5.71
C ARG A 125 7.29 26.26 -5.19
N GLU A 126 6.90 27.26 -5.99
CA GLU A 126 6.69 28.58 -5.46
C GLU A 126 5.86 28.43 -4.20
N ALA A 127 6.45 28.82 -3.08
CA ALA A 127 5.77 28.83 -1.78
C ALA A 127 4.48 29.63 -1.99
N ARG A 128 3.34 28.94 -1.92
CA ARG A 128 2.06 29.62 -1.79
C ARG A 128 2.19 30.46 -0.54
N THR A 129 2.37 31.77 -0.73
CA THR A 129 2.21 32.73 0.34
C THR A 129 0.87 32.43 1.02
N PRO A 130 0.84 32.28 2.36
CA PRO A 130 -0.43 32.16 3.03
C PRO A 130 -1.22 33.44 2.74
N VAL A 131 -2.35 33.27 2.07
CA VAL A 131 -3.34 34.36 1.96
C VAL A 131 -3.73 34.70 3.39
N ALA A 132 -3.29 35.83 3.85
CA ALA A 132 -3.72 36.38 5.11
C ALA A 132 -5.24 36.54 5.04
N ASP A 133 -5.93 35.75 5.82
CA ASP A 133 -7.36 35.87 6.07
C ASP A 133 -7.59 37.18 6.83
N THR A 134 -7.91 38.21 6.06
CA THR A 134 -8.40 39.48 6.64
C THR A 134 -9.88 39.28 6.90
N SER A 135 -10.20 38.64 8.00
CA SER A 135 -11.52 38.78 8.60
C SER A 135 -11.52 39.99 9.50
N GLU A 136 -12.09 41.09 9.02
CA GLU A 136 -12.54 42.19 9.83
C GLU A 136 -13.54 41.71 10.90
N PRO A 137 -13.44 42.18 12.13
CA PRO A 137 -14.42 41.86 13.15
C PRO A 137 -15.63 42.82 13.01
N GLU A 138 -16.76 42.30 12.58
CA GLU A 138 -18.04 42.97 12.69
C GLU A 138 -18.57 42.79 14.12
N GLU A 139 -18.80 43.93 14.74
CA GLU A 139 -19.21 44.20 16.10
C GLU A 139 -20.53 43.53 16.49
N ALA A 140 -20.58 43.07 17.73
CA ALA A 140 -21.78 42.58 18.42
C ALA A 140 -22.81 43.70 18.70
N PRO A 141 -24.07 43.32 19.03
CA PRO A 141 -24.45 43.68 20.38
C PRO A 141 -25.01 42.51 21.19
N ALA A 142 -24.75 42.65 22.46
CA ALA A 142 -25.17 41.84 23.58
C ALA A 142 -26.70 41.82 23.78
N GLU A 143 -27.21 40.65 24.18
CA GLU A 143 -28.27 40.64 25.22
C GLU A 143 -28.14 39.37 26.03
N ALA A 144 -28.20 39.55 27.33
CA ALA A 144 -28.09 38.61 28.39
C ALA A 144 -29.41 37.85 28.60
N GLU A 145 -29.33 36.61 29.06
CA GLU A 145 -30.18 36.05 30.11
C GLU A 145 -29.70 34.64 30.48
N GLU A 146 -29.22 34.55 31.65
CA GLU A 146 -29.53 33.75 32.84
C GLU A 146 -29.43 32.22 32.77
N VAL A 147 -28.59 31.76 33.68
CA VAL A 147 -28.38 30.39 34.20
C VAL A 147 -29.60 29.99 35.07
N PRO A 148 -29.89 28.69 35.27
CA PRO A 148 -29.27 28.08 36.44
C PRO A 148 -28.81 26.62 36.29
N GLU A 149 -27.70 26.38 36.87
CA GLU A 149 -27.26 25.29 37.74
C GLU A 149 -28.26 24.15 38.04
N THR A 150 -27.84 22.93 37.77
CA THR A 150 -28.06 21.84 38.74
C THR A 150 -26.98 20.76 38.58
N VAL A 151 -26.37 20.50 39.65
CA VAL A 151 -25.39 19.60 40.20
C VAL A 151 -25.95 18.18 40.29
N GLU A 152 -25.04 17.21 40.47
CA GLU A 152 -25.14 15.83 40.94
C GLU A 152 -25.03 14.78 39.80
N GLU A 153 -24.28 13.75 39.88
CA GLU A 153 -23.42 13.10 40.87
C GLU A 153 -22.84 11.85 40.17
N ALA A 154 -21.56 11.60 40.34
CA ALA A 154 -20.96 10.34 40.04
C ALA A 154 -21.32 9.30 41.15
N PRO A 155 -21.25 8.00 40.92
CA PRO A 155 -20.04 7.31 41.37
C PRO A 155 -19.56 6.11 40.49
N GLU A 156 -18.29 5.92 40.45
CA GLU A 156 -17.64 4.61 40.46
C GLU A 156 -17.72 4.01 41.88
N PRO A 157 -17.21 2.81 42.18
CA PRO A 157 -16.58 1.74 41.44
C PRO A 157 -17.02 0.32 41.93
N SER A 158 -16.43 -0.75 41.37
CA SER A 158 -16.00 -2.01 42.01
C SER A 158 -15.71 -3.08 40.94
N ALA A 159 -14.52 -3.53 40.75
CA ALA A 159 -13.66 -4.40 41.55
C ALA A 159 -14.04 -5.88 41.47
N GLU A 160 -13.02 -6.68 41.15
CA GLU A 160 -12.76 -8.10 41.45
C GLU A 160 -13.53 -9.18 40.65
N ALA A 161 -12.93 -10.12 39.95
CA ALA A 161 -12.01 -11.15 40.45
C ALA A 161 -11.52 -12.03 39.28
N GLU A 162 -10.24 -12.29 39.20
CA GLU A 162 -9.68 -13.61 38.82
C GLU A 162 -9.96 -14.59 40.02
N PRO A 163 -9.83 -15.93 39.90
CA PRO A 163 -8.69 -16.64 39.35
C PRO A 163 -8.89 -18.09 38.82
N ALA A 164 -7.77 -18.70 38.43
CA ALA A 164 -7.37 -20.12 38.52
C ALA A 164 -7.82 -21.06 37.39
N ALA A 165 -6.89 -21.51 36.58
CA ALA A 165 -6.07 -22.72 36.68
C ALA A 165 -6.85 -24.04 36.57
N ASP A 166 -6.53 -24.81 35.53
CA ASP A 166 -6.15 -26.21 35.75
C ASP A 166 -5.38 -26.79 34.55
N GLU A 167 -4.33 -27.46 34.91
CA GLU A 167 -3.48 -28.36 34.19
C GLU A 167 -4.29 -29.50 33.57
N GLU A 168 -3.87 -30.02 32.44
CA GLU A 168 -3.34 -31.38 32.42
C GLU A 168 -2.69 -31.74 31.08
N ALA A 169 -1.53 -32.30 31.27
CA ALA A 169 -0.70 -32.96 30.30
C ALA A 169 -1.36 -34.27 29.80
N SER A 170 -1.13 -34.63 28.56
CA SER A 170 -0.98 -36.02 28.18
C SER A 170 -0.01 -36.17 27.02
N ASP A 171 1.14 -36.60 27.40
CA ASP A 171 2.11 -37.43 26.73
C ASP A 171 1.45 -38.56 25.90
N THR A 172 1.86 -38.72 24.67
CA THR A 172 1.87 -40.05 24.03
C THR A 172 2.97 -40.09 22.98
N GLU A 173 4.10 -40.59 23.39
CA GLU A 173 5.05 -41.26 22.54
C GLU A 173 4.46 -42.46 21.82
N VAL A 174 5.22 -42.96 20.89
CA VAL A 174 5.35 -44.29 20.26
C VAL A 174 5.07 -44.21 18.78
N SER A 175 5.83 -44.64 17.86
CA SER A 175 7.07 -45.43 17.76
C SER A 175 7.52 -45.47 16.30
N ASP A 176 8.78 -45.49 16.11
CA ASP A 176 9.55 -46.22 15.10
C ASP A 176 8.81 -47.31 14.31
N THR A 177 8.93 -47.31 13.03
CA THR A 177 9.12 -48.54 12.23
C THR A 177 9.84 -48.20 10.94
N ASP A 178 11.07 -48.50 10.94
CA ASP A 178 11.97 -49.05 9.96
C ASP A 178 11.30 -49.89 8.86
N GLU A 179 11.93 -49.89 7.71
CA GLU A 179 12.21 -50.98 6.76
C GLU A 179 11.68 -50.86 5.31
N GLN A 180 12.64 -50.60 4.46
CA GLN A 180 12.94 -51.30 3.18
C GLN A 180 11.82 -51.44 2.11
N ARG A 181 11.99 -50.73 1.00
CA ARG A 181 12.32 -51.38 -0.29
C ARG A 181 12.55 -50.36 -1.40
#